data_526a8e37521a89740ed564cdddde35c2
#
_entry.id   526a8e37521a89740ed564cdddde35c2
#
_cell.length_a   1.000
_cell.length_b   1.000
_cell.length_c   1.000
_cell.angle_alpha   90.00
_cell.angle_beta   90.00
_cell.angle_gamma   90.00
#
_symmetry.space_group_name_H-M   'P 1'
#
loop_
_entity.id
_entity.type
_entity.pdbx_description
1 polymer ?
#
loop_
_entity_poly.entity_id
_entity_poly.type
_entity_poly.pdbx_seq_one_letter_code
_entity_poly.pdbx_strand_id
1 'polypeptide(L)'
;MIGGRILDVSALVGFAASMPYPQAVVWTAVKEGVVLAVPSGALAEAWAQARRRDRDALQVLLGLPVTVIMELDRKAARDVGLMMSRSQQHGNVAAGHVAWCGARRRGWPIVTGEAKALLAFDSSLEFDRLP
;
A
#
# COMPACT_ATOMS: atom_id res chain seq x y z
N MET A 1 -4.90 6.62 -20.58
CA MET A 1 -5.54 6.15 -19.34
C MET A 1 -4.54 6.18 -18.22
N ILE A 2 -4.91 6.76 -17.10
CA ILE A 2 -4.05 6.82 -15.93
C ILE A 2 -4.22 5.52 -15.14
N GLY A 3 -3.13 4.78 -14.98
CA GLY A 3 -3.08 3.62 -14.12
C GLY A 3 -2.70 4.00 -12.69
N GLY A 4 -2.64 3.00 -11.85
CA GLY A 4 -2.23 3.18 -10.45
C GLY A 4 -1.52 1.97 -9.89
N ARG A 5 -0.85 2.20 -8.78
CA ARG A 5 -0.23 1.17 -7.94
C ARG A 5 -0.65 1.43 -6.51
N ILE A 6 -0.90 0.38 -5.77
CA ILE A 6 -1.18 0.47 -4.35
C ILE A 6 0.08 0.05 -3.59
N LEU A 7 0.52 0.89 -2.67
CA LEU A 7 1.74 0.62 -1.91
C LEU A 7 1.36 0.05 -0.54
N ASP A 8 1.82 -1.14 -0.23
CA ASP A 8 1.63 -1.72 1.10
C ASP A 8 2.74 -1.28 2.07
N VAL A 9 2.74 -1.82 3.27
CA VAL A 9 3.74 -1.48 4.30
C VAL A 9 5.15 -1.78 3.79
N SER A 10 5.37 -2.95 3.18
CA SER A 10 6.71 -3.35 2.70
C SER A 10 7.22 -2.44 1.59
N ALA A 11 6.34 -1.98 0.70
CA ALA A 11 6.70 -1.04 -0.35
C ALA A 11 7.06 0.33 0.21
N LEU A 12 6.28 0.83 1.17
CA LEU A 12 6.52 2.12 1.82
C LEU A 12 7.84 2.11 2.60
N VAL A 13 8.05 1.09 3.41
CA VAL A 13 9.27 0.94 4.20
C VAL A 13 10.48 0.73 3.28
N GLY A 14 10.32 -0.06 2.23
CA GLY A 14 11.38 -0.31 1.25
C GLY A 14 11.79 0.95 0.50
N PHE A 15 10.82 1.77 0.10
CA PHE A 15 11.12 3.07 -0.51
C PHE A 15 11.91 3.96 0.46
N ALA A 16 11.45 4.08 1.70
CA ALA A 16 12.10 4.90 2.71
C ALA A 16 13.53 4.43 3.01
N ALA A 17 13.77 3.13 2.93
CA ALA A 17 15.10 2.53 3.13
C ALA A 17 15.96 2.54 1.86
N SER A 18 15.53 3.22 0.80
CA SER A 18 16.24 3.33 -0.48
C SER A 18 16.44 1.98 -1.19
N MET A 19 15.54 1.05 -1.00
CA MET A 19 15.58 -0.22 -1.73
C MET A 19 15.34 0.01 -3.23
N PRO A 20 16.15 -0.61 -4.12
CA PRO A 20 16.12 -0.27 -5.55
C PRO A 20 14.76 -0.45 -6.22
N TYR A 21 14.07 -1.55 -5.97
CA TYR A 21 12.81 -1.81 -6.66
C TYR A 21 11.68 -0.86 -6.23
N PRO A 22 11.40 -0.65 -4.94
CA PRO A 22 10.40 0.36 -4.55
C PRO A 22 10.76 1.77 -5.02
N GLN A 23 12.03 2.13 -5.03
CA GLN A 23 12.49 3.41 -5.58
C GLN A 23 12.14 3.51 -7.07
N ALA A 24 12.41 2.47 -7.84
CA ALA A 24 12.09 2.45 -9.26
C ALA A 24 10.59 2.57 -9.52
N VAL A 25 9.77 1.88 -8.75
CA VAL A 25 8.31 1.96 -8.86
C VAL A 25 7.83 3.39 -8.66
N VAL A 26 8.30 4.05 -7.60
CA VAL A 26 7.86 5.41 -7.27
C VAL A 26 8.29 6.41 -8.34
N TRP A 27 9.57 6.40 -8.73
CA TRP A 27 10.07 7.39 -9.68
C TRP A 27 9.55 7.16 -11.10
N THR A 28 9.27 5.91 -11.48
CA THR A 28 8.58 5.60 -12.73
C THR A 28 7.16 6.16 -12.71
N ALA A 29 6.46 6.03 -11.59
CA ALA A 29 5.11 6.59 -11.44
C ALA A 29 5.11 8.10 -11.59
N VAL A 30 6.07 8.80 -10.98
CA VAL A 30 6.22 10.25 -11.13
C VAL A 30 6.45 10.62 -12.60
N LYS A 31 7.35 9.92 -13.27
CA LYS A 31 7.70 10.17 -14.66
C LYS A 31 6.51 9.96 -15.60
N GLU A 32 5.72 8.92 -15.36
CA GLU A 32 4.64 8.50 -16.26
C GLU A 32 3.27 9.00 -15.85
N GLY A 33 3.15 9.69 -14.71
CA GLY A 33 1.86 10.17 -14.22
C GLY A 33 0.96 9.05 -13.70
N VAL A 34 1.53 7.98 -13.18
CA VAL A 34 0.79 6.87 -12.58
C VAL A 34 0.49 7.19 -11.11
N VAL A 35 -0.73 6.93 -10.68
CA VAL A 35 -1.14 7.21 -9.30
C VAL A 35 -0.48 6.22 -8.34
N LEU A 36 0.05 6.75 -7.24
CA LEU A 36 0.52 5.95 -6.11
C LEU A 36 -0.50 6.08 -4.98
N ALA A 37 -1.28 5.03 -4.79
CA ALA A 37 -2.30 4.98 -3.76
C ALA A 37 -1.70 4.42 -2.47
N VAL A 38 -1.81 5.18 -1.39
CA VAL A 38 -1.26 4.81 -0.08
C VAL A 38 -2.41 4.64 0.91
N PRO A 39 -2.76 3.40 1.27
CA PRO A 39 -3.76 3.17 2.32
C PRO A 39 -3.26 3.72 3.66
N SER A 40 -4.06 4.54 4.33
CA SER A 40 -3.62 5.19 5.57
C SER A 40 -3.33 4.20 6.71
N GLY A 41 -3.99 3.03 6.72
CA GLY A 41 -3.66 1.97 7.67
C GLY A 41 -2.25 1.42 7.45
N ALA A 42 -1.85 1.24 6.19
CA ALA A 42 -0.48 0.83 5.85
C ALA A 42 0.52 1.95 6.15
N LEU A 43 0.13 3.19 5.91
CA LEU A 43 0.98 4.34 6.21
C LEU A 43 1.31 4.44 7.71
N ALA A 44 0.32 4.24 8.58
CA ALA A 44 0.55 4.25 10.01
C ALA A 44 1.57 3.19 10.43
N GLU A 45 1.45 1.97 9.89
CA GLU A 45 2.38 0.89 10.18
C GLU A 45 3.77 1.18 9.59
N ALA A 46 3.84 1.79 8.42
CA ALA A 46 5.11 2.19 7.81
C ALA A 46 5.84 3.22 8.66
N TRP A 47 5.12 4.23 9.20
CA TRP A 47 5.72 5.19 10.14
C TRP A 47 6.27 4.52 11.39
N ALA A 48 5.57 3.49 11.89
CA ALA A 48 6.01 2.75 13.06
C ALA A 48 7.28 1.93 12.79
N GLN A 49 7.40 1.36 11.58
CA GLN A 49 8.52 0.50 11.20
C GLN A 49 9.72 1.27 10.64
N ALA A 50 9.50 2.43 10.02
CA ALA A 50 10.58 3.18 9.38
C ALA A 50 11.64 3.60 10.40
N ARG A 51 12.90 3.39 10.04
CA ARG A 51 14.00 3.89 10.86
C ARG A 51 13.95 5.40 10.91
N ARG A 52 14.40 5.97 12.02
CA ARG A 52 14.40 7.41 12.20
C ARG A 52 15.04 8.15 11.02
N ARG A 53 16.17 7.64 10.52
CA ARG A 53 16.89 8.23 9.37
C ARG A 53 16.11 8.14 8.04
N ASP A 54 15.12 7.26 7.95
CA ASP A 54 14.36 7.00 6.71
C ASP A 54 13.04 7.79 6.67
N ARG A 55 12.68 8.47 7.75
CA ARG A 55 11.40 9.17 7.85
C ARG A 55 11.27 10.34 6.88
N ASP A 56 12.37 11.03 6.58
CA ASP A 56 12.33 12.12 5.62
C ASP A 56 11.98 11.63 4.22
N ALA A 57 12.50 10.46 3.82
CA ALA A 57 12.16 9.86 2.53
C ALA A 57 10.67 9.52 2.44
N LEU A 58 10.09 9.01 3.52
CA LEU A 58 8.66 8.73 3.58
C LEU A 58 7.85 10.03 3.44
N GLN A 59 8.29 11.11 4.09
CA GLN A 59 7.65 12.42 3.96
C GLN A 59 7.72 12.94 2.52
N VAL A 60 8.85 12.73 1.84
CA VAL A 60 9.01 13.10 0.43
C VAL A 60 7.99 12.37 -0.44
N LEU A 61 7.83 11.06 -0.24
CA LEU A 61 6.85 10.27 -0.98
C LEU A 61 5.43 10.84 -0.83
N LEU A 62 5.06 11.21 0.39
CA LEU A 62 3.72 11.75 0.66
C LEU A 62 3.48 13.10 0.00
N GLY A 63 4.53 13.85 -0.29
CA GLY A 63 4.44 15.15 -0.97
C GLY A 63 4.46 15.10 -2.49
N LEU A 64 4.64 13.91 -3.09
CA LEU A 64 4.68 13.78 -4.54
C LEU A 64 3.30 14.02 -5.16
N PRO A 65 3.24 14.68 -6.35
CA PRO A 65 1.95 15.00 -6.98
C PRO A 65 1.11 13.77 -7.31
N VAL A 66 1.72 12.62 -7.53
CA VAL A 66 1.03 11.37 -7.89
C VAL A 66 0.53 10.59 -6.69
N THR A 67 0.91 10.98 -5.48
CA THR A 67 0.54 10.27 -4.25
C THR A 67 -0.86 10.65 -3.80
N VAL A 68 -1.71 9.64 -3.60
CA VAL A 68 -3.08 9.79 -3.08
C VAL A 68 -3.21 8.94 -1.83
N ILE A 69 -3.66 9.53 -0.75
CA ILE A 69 -3.93 8.79 0.49
C ILE A 69 -5.33 8.19 0.41
N MET A 70 -5.41 6.87 0.59
CA MET A 70 -6.67 6.14 0.69
C MET A 70 -7.03 6.05 2.16
N GLU A 71 -7.95 6.92 2.60
CA GLU A 71 -8.25 7.06 4.02
C GLU A 71 -8.98 5.86 4.60
N LEU A 72 -8.55 5.40 5.76
CA LEU A 72 -9.30 4.44 6.57
C LEU A 72 -10.33 5.21 7.40
N ASP A 73 -11.32 5.75 6.69
CA ASP A 73 -12.39 6.51 7.31
C ASP A 73 -13.44 5.59 7.97
N ARG A 74 -14.51 6.16 8.47
CA ARG A 74 -15.55 5.41 9.18
C ARG A 74 -16.12 4.26 8.34
N LYS A 75 -16.46 4.53 7.09
CA LYS A 75 -17.03 3.52 6.18
C LYS A 75 -15.99 2.44 5.82
N ALA A 76 -14.79 2.87 5.47
CA ALA A 76 -13.70 1.96 5.14
C ALA A 76 -13.34 1.08 6.33
N ALA A 77 -13.30 1.64 7.54
CA ALA A 77 -13.01 0.88 8.76
C ALA A 77 -14.03 -0.25 8.98
N ARG A 78 -15.32 0.05 8.76
CA ARG A 78 -16.38 -0.96 8.85
C ARG A 78 -16.19 -2.06 7.80
N ASP A 79 -16.00 -1.66 6.54
CA ASP A 79 -15.89 -2.60 5.41
C ASP A 79 -14.63 -3.48 5.56
N VAL A 80 -13.52 -2.89 5.96
CA VAL A 80 -12.26 -3.62 6.23
C VAL A 80 -12.47 -4.61 7.37
N GLY A 81 -13.08 -4.18 8.46
CA GLY A 81 -13.36 -5.04 9.60
C GLY A 81 -14.23 -6.25 9.23
N LEU A 82 -15.27 -6.02 8.43
CA LEU A 82 -16.15 -7.10 7.96
C LEU A 82 -15.40 -8.07 7.03
N MET A 83 -14.55 -7.56 6.15
CA MET A 83 -13.71 -8.39 5.30
C MET A 83 -12.76 -9.25 6.13
N MET A 84 -12.12 -8.66 7.12
CA MET A 84 -11.22 -9.38 8.03
C MET A 84 -11.95 -10.48 8.79
N SER A 85 -13.17 -10.22 9.22
CA SER A 85 -14.01 -11.21 9.90
C SER A 85 -14.32 -12.40 8.98
N ARG A 86 -14.74 -12.14 7.74
CA ARG A 86 -15.03 -13.20 6.77
C ARG A 86 -13.80 -14.03 6.43
N SER A 87 -12.64 -13.40 6.37
CA SER A 87 -11.37 -14.05 6.05
C SER A 87 -10.71 -14.70 7.25
N GLN A 88 -11.25 -14.50 8.45
CA GLN A 88 -10.68 -14.97 9.71
C GLN A 88 -9.24 -14.44 9.93
N GLN A 89 -8.96 -13.24 9.39
CA GLN A 89 -7.65 -12.58 9.49
C GLN A 89 -7.80 -11.39 10.44
N HIS A 90 -7.56 -11.62 11.71
CA HIS A 90 -7.67 -10.60 12.75
C HIS A 90 -6.30 -10.03 13.14
N GLY A 91 -6.30 -8.79 13.62
CA GLY A 91 -5.11 -8.18 14.19
C GLY A 91 -4.14 -7.54 13.20
N ASN A 92 -4.40 -7.62 11.89
CA ASN A 92 -3.56 -6.96 10.89
C ASN A 92 -4.39 -5.99 10.05
N VAL A 93 -4.75 -4.87 10.66
CA VAL A 93 -5.57 -3.84 10.03
C VAL A 93 -4.87 -3.23 8.82
N ALA A 94 -3.55 -3.04 8.91
CA ALA A 94 -2.78 -2.47 7.80
C ALA A 94 -2.92 -3.34 6.53
N ALA A 95 -2.70 -4.64 6.64
CA ALA A 95 -2.87 -5.56 5.52
C ALA A 95 -4.32 -5.63 5.05
N GLY A 96 -5.27 -5.62 5.97
CA GLY A 96 -6.69 -5.60 5.65
C GLY A 96 -7.08 -4.36 4.84
N HIS A 97 -6.58 -3.20 5.22
CA HIS A 97 -6.85 -1.95 4.48
C HIS A 97 -6.25 -2.00 3.08
N VAL A 98 -5.02 -2.49 2.95
CA VAL A 98 -4.37 -2.66 1.64
C VAL A 98 -5.19 -3.60 0.74
N ALA A 99 -5.59 -4.76 1.25
CA ALA A 99 -6.38 -5.73 0.50
C ALA A 99 -7.73 -5.15 0.06
N TRP A 100 -8.40 -4.41 0.94
CA TRP A 100 -9.67 -3.76 0.63
C TRP A 100 -9.50 -2.72 -0.48
N CYS A 101 -8.45 -1.89 -0.41
CA CYS A 101 -8.15 -0.92 -1.47
C CYS A 101 -7.89 -1.62 -2.81
N GLY A 102 -7.14 -2.71 -2.80
CA GLY A 102 -6.85 -3.49 -4.00
C GLY A 102 -8.11 -4.09 -4.63
N ALA A 103 -9.02 -4.61 -3.81
CA ALA A 103 -10.27 -5.17 -4.28
C ALA A 103 -11.18 -4.11 -4.90
N ARG A 104 -11.14 -2.88 -4.41
CA ARG A 104 -11.94 -1.76 -4.93
C ARG A 104 -11.33 -1.11 -6.16
N ARG A 105 -10.02 -1.22 -6.35
CA ARG A 105 -9.29 -0.62 -7.48
C ARG A 105 -8.74 -1.71 -8.39
N ARG A 106 -9.62 -2.44 -9.02
CA ARG A 106 -9.23 -3.50 -9.95
C ARG A 106 -8.41 -2.92 -11.09
N GLY A 107 -7.34 -3.64 -11.46
CA GLY A 107 -6.38 -3.15 -12.43
C GLY A 107 -5.26 -2.32 -11.84
N TRP A 108 -5.28 -2.05 -10.54
CA TRP A 108 -4.19 -1.40 -9.81
C TRP A 108 -3.47 -2.45 -8.95
N PRO A 109 -2.33 -2.97 -9.41
CA PRO A 109 -1.61 -3.98 -8.63
C PRO A 109 -1.08 -3.41 -7.32
N ILE A 110 -1.01 -4.29 -6.33
CA ILE A 110 -0.43 -3.97 -5.03
C ILE A 110 1.06 -4.27 -5.09
N VAL A 111 1.88 -3.25 -4.84
CA VAL A 111 3.34 -3.40 -4.73
C VAL A 111 3.62 -3.94 -3.33
N THR A 112 4.11 -5.18 -3.24
CA THR A 112 4.22 -5.89 -1.96
C THR A 112 5.31 -6.95 -1.94
N GLY A 113 5.93 -7.11 -0.79
CA GLY A 113 6.73 -8.29 -0.46
C GLY A 113 5.93 -9.37 0.30
N GLU A 114 4.63 -9.13 0.52
CA GLU A 114 3.77 -9.97 1.36
C GLU A 114 2.52 -10.48 0.62
N ALA A 115 2.67 -10.83 -0.66
CA ALA A 115 1.54 -11.23 -1.50
C ALA A 115 0.73 -12.38 -0.90
N LYS A 116 1.41 -13.38 -0.33
CA LYS A 116 0.73 -14.53 0.28
C LYS A 116 -0.21 -14.13 1.41
N ALA A 117 0.23 -13.19 2.25
CA ALA A 117 -0.59 -12.69 3.36
C ALA A 117 -1.82 -11.94 2.84
N LEU A 118 -1.67 -11.18 1.76
CA LEU A 118 -2.78 -10.42 1.17
C LEU A 118 -3.78 -11.32 0.46
N LEU A 119 -3.33 -12.41 -0.17
CA LEU A 119 -4.22 -13.40 -0.81
C LEU A 119 -5.18 -14.05 0.19
N ALA A 120 -4.83 -14.09 1.47
CA ALA A 120 -5.72 -14.61 2.50
C ALA A 120 -7.00 -13.78 2.66
N PHE A 121 -6.98 -12.49 2.29
CA PHE A 121 -8.15 -11.62 2.33
C PHE A 121 -9.00 -11.74 1.06
N ASP A 122 -8.34 -11.81 -0.10
CA ASP A 122 -9.02 -11.85 -1.40
C ASP A 122 -8.08 -12.49 -2.42
N SER A 123 -8.50 -13.62 -2.99
CA SER A 123 -7.68 -14.39 -3.94
C SER A 123 -7.60 -13.74 -5.32
N SER A 124 -8.42 -12.73 -5.61
CA SER A 124 -8.45 -12.05 -6.90
C SER A 124 -7.52 -10.85 -7.00
N LEU A 125 -6.77 -10.53 -5.93
CA LEU A 125 -5.88 -9.38 -5.91
C LEU A 125 -4.73 -9.55 -6.90
N GLU A 126 -4.34 -8.44 -7.52
CA GLU A 126 -3.22 -8.37 -8.45
C GLU A 126 -2.00 -7.78 -7.73
N PHE A 127 -0.84 -8.33 -8.02
CA PHE A 127 0.39 -7.93 -7.33
C PHE A 127 1.51 -7.54 -8.29
N ASP A 128 2.28 -6.55 -7.86
CA ASP A 128 3.62 -6.25 -8.35
C ASP A 128 4.56 -6.64 -7.20
N ARG A 129 5.16 -7.81 -7.32
CA ARG A 129 5.90 -8.42 -6.21
C ARG A 129 7.29 -7.83 -6.07
N LEU A 130 7.63 -7.43 -4.85
CA LEU A 130 9.00 -7.02 -4.51
C LEU A 130 9.92 -8.24 -4.55
N PRO A 131 11.14 -8.11 -5.09
CA PRO A 131 12.12 -9.19 -5.10
C PRO A 131 12.65 -9.54 -3.71
#